data_b6fd138735d60d1f832f2e6bc2bdb4c1
#
_entry.id   b6fd138735d60d1f832f2e6bc2bdb4c1
#
_cell.length_a   1.000
_cell.length_b   1.000
_cell.length_c   1.000
_cell.angle_alpha   90.00
_cell.angle_beta   90.00
_cell.angle_gamma   90.00
#
_symmetry.space_group_name_H-M   'P 1'
#
loop_
_entity.id
_entity.type
_entity.pdbx_description
1 polymer ?
#
loop_
_entity_poly.entity_id
_entity_poly.type
_entity_poly.pdbx_seq_one_letter_code
_entity_poly.pdbx_strand_id
1 'polypeptide(L)'
;MQEHKLHGWTNQAVDSTSKTTKEIVQENVFTYFNLIFLVLAVLLCLVGAFRDLTFLPVIIANTLIGIIQEIRAKKVLDDLTMLNAPHAMVVRDGKKSMIDAEELVVDDIVIFKAGAQVCADAEVCAGEVQVNESLLTGESDEITKKKGSKLMSGSFIVSGQCHARLDKVGEDSYISRLTLEAKEMQQGEQSEMIRSLDRLVKCVGIAIIPIGIILFVQAFFFQHSSFRSSVTSMVAAVIGMIPEGLYLLASVALAVSSMRLAQKKVLLHDMKCIETLARVDVLCVDKTGTITENTMQVQKLIPTQQYDPDTMKPLETLVGDFAAAMTKDNITMAAVKAYFTSVSGAKPVAKTGFSSATKYSSVTFEEGAYVLGAPEFVLLDEYEAYEAKITSLASTGARVLVFGTYDGTIDGKALRNPICPLGYILLANPIREAAKETFEYFTEQGVEVKVISGDNPVTVSKVAKQAGIANADQYVDASELKSINDVKKAVLENTVFGRVTPNQKRQFVQVLKEAGKTVAMTGDGVNDVLALKDADCSIAMASGSEAAAQASQLVLLESDFSCMPEVVLEGRRV
;
A
#
# COMPACT_ATOMS: atom_id res chain seq x y z
N MET A 1 13.78 -9.61 -29.58
CA MET A 1 13.61 -8.33 -28.80
C MET A 1 13.33 -7.12 -29.67
N GLN A 2 14.19 -6.71 -30.63
CA GLN A 2 13.90 -5.60 -31.54
C GLN A 2 12.64 -5.84 -32.37
N GLU A 3 12.43 -7.06 -32.83
CA GLU A 3 11.25 -7.49 -33.59
C GLU A 3 9.98 -7.43 -32.72
N HIS A 4 10.04 -7.83 -31.45
CA HIS A 4 8.90 -7.71 -30.51
C HIS A 4 8.54 -6.24 -30.18
N LYS A 5 9.55 -5.38 -30.03
CA LYS A 5 9.30 -3.93 -29.89
C LYS A 5 8.64 -3.31 -31.12
N LEU A 6 9.02 -3.76 -32.33
CA LEU A 6 8.41 -3.30 -33.58
C LEU A 6 6.95 -3.75 -33.75
N HIS A 7 6.60 -4.91 -33.20
CA HIS A 7 5.22 -5.43 -33.20
C HIS A 7 4.36 -4.93 -32.05
N GLY A 8 4.90 -4.05 -31.15
CA GLY A 8 4.15 -3.54 -30.00
C GLY A 8 3.94 -4.56 -28.88
N TRP A 9 4.69 -5.68 -28.88
CA TRP A 9 4.61 -6.73 -27.84
C TRP A 9 5.43 -6.35 -26.61
N THR A 10 5.20 -5.15 -26.10
CA THR A 10 5.85 -4.57 -24.93
C THR A 10 4.86 -4.48 -23.79
N ASN A 11 5.35 -4.56 -22.55
CA ASN A 11 4.53 -4.47 -21.34
C ASN A 11 4.28 -3.00 -20.94
N GLN A 12 3.97 -2.15 -21.92
CA GLN A 12 3.59 -0.77 -21.61
C GLN A 12 2.32 -0.77 -20.78
N ALA A 13 2.35 -0.07 -19.66
CA ALA A 13 1.21 0.08 -18.78
C ALA A 13 0.04 0.73 -19.56
N VAL A 14 -1.15 0.18 -19.42
CA VAL A 14 -2.37 0.89 -19.84
C VAL A 14 -2.50 2.06 -18.88
N ASP A 15 -2.24 3.28 -19.34
CA ASP A 15 -2.33 4.51 -18.54
C ASP A 15 -3.69 4.59 -17.83
N SER A 16 -3.71 4.15 -16.59
CA SER A 16 -4.95 3.98 -15.84
C SER A 16 -5.29 5.17 -14.94
N THR A 17 -4.30 5.99 -14.56
CA THR A 17 -4.46 6.96 -13.47
C THR A 17 -4.15 8.40 -13.83
N SER A 18 -3.34 8.68 -14.84
CA SER A 18 -3.03 10.05 -15.22
C SER A 18 -3.82 10.51 -16.43
N LYS A 19 -4.53 11.64 -16.31
CA LYS A 19 -5.23 12.27 -17.43
C LYS A 19 -4.24 12.60 -18.55
N THR A 20 -4.63 12.38 -19.79
CA THR A 20 -3.81 12.82 -20.93
C THR A 20 -3.79 14.35 -21.03
N THR A 21 -2.76 14.92 -21.61
CA THR A 21 -2.69 16.39 -21.86
C THR A 21 -3.90 16.89 -22.64
N LYS A 22 -4.45 16.06 -23.53
CA LYS A 22 -5.65 16.39 -24.30
C LYS A 22 -6.90 16.44 -23.42
N GLU A 23 -7.05 15.51 -22.51
CA GLU A 23 -8.15 15.48 -21.53
C GLU A 23 -8.07 16.68 -20.59
N ILE A 24 -6.87 17.03 -20.10
CA ILE A 24 -6.67 18.22 -19.26
C ILE A 24 -7.14 19.47 -19.99
N VAL A 25 -6.72 19.66 -21.25
CA VAL A 25 -7.15 20.81 -22.05
C VAL A 25 -8.65 20.79 -22.27
N GLN A 26 -9.22 19.65 -22.61
CA GLN A 26 -10.64 19.50 -22.87
C GLN A 26 -11.50 19.80 -21.64
N GLU A 27 -11.13 19.27 -20.47
CA GLU A 27 -11.85 19.50 -19.21
C GLU A 27 -11.78 20.95 -18.74
N ASN A 28 -10.64 21.63 -18.92
CA ASN A 28 -10.48 23.03 -18.54
C ASN A 28 -11.18 23.99 -19.50
N VAL A 29 -11.29 23.64 -20.79
CA VAL A 29 -11.96 24.49 -21.80
C VAL A 29 -13.48 24.30 -21.77
N PHE A 30 -13.97 23.07 -21.72
CA PHE A 30 -15.40 22.75 -21.77
C PHE A 30 -16.04 22.66 -20.39
N THR A 31 -15.78 23.65 -19.53
CA THR A 31 -16.47 23.74 -18.23
C THR A 31 -17.89 24.28 -18.41
N TYR A 32 -18.78 23.95 -17.47
CA TYR A 32 -20.15 24.48 -17.45
C TYR A 32 -20.15 26.02 -17.46
N PHE A 33 -19.27 26.68 -16.73
CA PHE A 33 -19.19 28.12 -16.68
C PHE A 33 -18.64 28.73 -17.96
N ASN A 34 -17.64 28.12 -18.59
CA ASN A 34 -17.14 28.59 -19.88
C ASN A 34 -18.25 28.57 -20.96
N LEU A 35 -19.15 27.58 -20.90
CA LEU A 35 -20.33 27.54 -21.77
C LEU A 35 -21.27 28.73 -21.48
N ILE A 36 -21.55 29.05 -20.21
CA ILE A 36 -22.36 30.21 -19.83
C ILE A 36 -21.70 31.49 -20.34
N PHE A 37 -20.40 31.68 -20.10
CA PHE A 37 -19.65 32.84 -20.58
C PHE A 37 -19.70 32.99 -22.11
N LEU A 38 -19.62 31.88 -22.84
CA LEU A 38 -19.77 31.86 -24.28
C LEU A 38 -21.16 32.37 -24.70
N VAL A 39 -22.23 31.90 -24.05
CA VAL A 39 -23.60 32.36 -24.31
C VAL A 39 -23.74 33.85 -24.03
N LEU A 40 -23.21 34.33 -22.87
CA LEU A 40 -23.24 35.74 -22.51
C LEU A 40 -22.45 36.62 -23.50
N ALA A 41 -21.29 36.13 -23.96
CA ALA A 41 -20.52 36.84 -24.98
C ALA A 41 -21.28 36.95 -26.33
N VAL A 42 -21.93 35.87 -26.75
CA VAL A 42 -22.79 35.88 -27.94
C VAL A 42 -23.94 36.88 -27.79
N LEU A 43 -24.61 36.91 -26.62
CA LEU A 43 -25.67 37.90 -26.35
C LEU A 43 -25.15 39.33 -26.46
N LEU A 44 -24.00 39.66 -25.88
CA LEU A 44 -23.37 40.97 -25.98
C LEU A 44 -23.01 41.36 -27.44
N CYS A 45 -22.51 40.40 -28.22
CA CYS A 45 -22.25 40.60 -29.65
C CYS A 45 -23.54 40.91 -30.42
N LEU A 46 -24.63 40.20 -30.17
CA LEU A 46 -25.92 40.40 -30.82
C LEU A 46 -26.52 41.78 -30.55
N VAL A 47 -26.30 42.32 -29.37
CA VAL A 47 -26.76 43.70 -29.01
C VAL A 47 -25.71 44.78 -29.38
N GLY A 48 -24.58 44.42 -30.03
CA GLY A 48 -23.55 45.36 -30.40
C GLY A 48 -22.73 45.95 -29.25
N ALA A 49 -22.71 45.30 -28.10
CA ALA A 49 -22.03 45.74 -26.86
C ALA A 49 -20.59 45.21 -26.75
N PHE A 50 -19.77 45.39 -27.80
CA PHE A 50 -18.41 44.82 -27.89
C PHE A 50 -17.46 45.32 -26.79
N ARG A 51 -17.70 46.51 -26.24
CA ARG A 51 -16.88 47.09 -25.16
C ARG A 51 -17.03 46.29 -23.83
N ASP A 52 -18.14 45.61 -23.66
CA ASP A 52 -18.45 44.86 -22.44
C ASP A 52 -17.89 43.43 -22.46
N LEU A 53 -17.17 43.03 -23.54
CA LEU A 53 -16.47 41.74 -23.64
C LEU A 53 -15.13 41.70 -22.90
N THR A 54 -14.81 42.69 -22.06
CA THR A 54 -13.56 42.79 -21.28
C THR A 54 -13.35 41.65 -20.30
N PHE A 55 -14.37 40.89 -19.98
CA PHE A 55 -14.25 39.66 -19.14
C PHE A 55 -13.62 38.48 -19.89
N LEU A 56 -13.74 38.40 -21.22
CA LEU A 56 -13.19 37.28 -22.00
C LEU A 56 -11.68 37.07 -21.83
N PRO A 57 -10.82 38.12 -21.91
CA PRO A 57 -9.39 37.96 -21.62
C PRO A 57 -9.10 37.37 -20.24
N VAL A 58 -9.91 37.71 -19.22
CA VAL A 58 -9.74 37.18 -17.87
C VAL A 58 -10.07 35.67 -17.83
N ILE A 59 -11.16 35.26 -18.48
CA ILE A 59 -11.57 33.85 -18.55
C ILE A 59 -10.52 33.03 -19.33
N ILE A 60 -10.05 33.57 -20.47
CA ILE A 60 -9.00 32.91 -21.26
C ILE A 60 -7.72 32.76 -20.41
N ALA A 61 -7.31 33.82 -19.70
CA ALA A 61 -6.15 33.77 -18.82
C ALA A 61 -6.32 32.75 -17.69
N ASN A 62 -7.48 32.72 -17.04
CA ASN A 62 -7.77 31.74 -15.97
C ASN A 62 -7.74 30.30 -16.50
N THR A 63 -8.35 30.04 -17.65
CA THR A 63 -8.32 28.73 -18.31
C THR A 63 -6.88 28.31 -18.66
N LEU A 64 -6.07 29.21 -19.22
CA LEU A 64 -4.67 28.94 -19.53
C LEU A 64 -3.84 28.68 -18.28
N ILE A 65 -4.05 29.44 -17.21
CA ILE A 65 -3.37 29.23 -15.92
C ILE A 65 -3.73 27.83 -15.38
N GLY A 66 -5.01 27.45 -15.40
CA GLY A 66 -5.47 26.12 -14.97
C GLY A 66 -4.79 25.00 -15.75
N ILE A 67 -4.79 25.09 -17.08
CA ILE A 67 -4.13 24.10 -17.96
C ILE A 67 -2.63 23.99 -17.64
N ILE A 68 -1.92 25.14 -17.55
CA ILE A 68 -0.47 25.15 -17.29
C ILE A 68 -0.15 24.52 -15.93
N GLN A 69 -0.95 24.83 -14.91
CA GLN A 69 -0.72 24.30 -13.56
C GLN A 69 -1.01 22.81 -13.48
N GLU A 70 -2.08 22.33 -14.10
CA GLU A 70 -2.43 20.91 -14.13
C GLU A 70 -1.40 20.09 -14.92
N ILE A 71 -0.89 20.60 -16.05
CA ILE A 71 0.20 19.98 -16.80
C ILE A 71 1.50 19.93 -15.98
N ARG A 72 1.83 21.00 -15.23
CA ARG A 72 3.00 21.00 -14.36
C ARG A 72 2.86 20.00 -13.21
N ALA A 73 1.71 19.95 -12.56
CA ALA A 73 1.43 18.99 -11.51
C ALA A 73 1.53 17.56 -12.04
N LYS A 74 0.92 17.29 -13.21
CA LYS A 74 1.05 15.99 -13.88
C LYS A 74 2.51 15.62 -14.10
N LYS A 75 3.31 16.51 -14.66
CA LYS A 75 4.73 16.22 -14.94
C LYS A 75 5.51 15.84 -13.68
N VAL A 76 5.29 16.54 -12.56
CA VAL A 76 5.93 16.22 -11.29
C VAL A 76 5.49 14.85 -10.77
N LEU A 77 4.21 14.50 -10.90
CA LEU A 77 3.68 13.18 -10.51
C LEU A 77 4.25 12.07 -11.40
N ASP A 78 4.29 12.29 -12.72
CA ASP A 78 4.85 11.33 -13.67
C ASP A 78 6.35 11.08 -13.39
N ASP A 79 7.15 12.14 -13.13
CA ASP A 79 8.57 12.02 -12.77
C ASP A 79 8.77 11.20 -11.47
N LEU A 80 7.88 11.35 -10.47
CA LEU A 80 7.94 10.59 -9.22
C LEU A 80 7.49 9.15 -9.40
N THR A 81 6.47 8.92 -10.20
CA THR A 81 5.98 7.57 -10.53
C THR A 81 7.07 6.76 -11.23
N MET A 82 7.84 7.40 -12.13
CA MET A 82 9.00 6.76 -12.76
C MET A 82 10.09 6.34 -11.75
N LEU A 83 10.28 7.10 -10.66
CA LEU A 83 11.25 6.73 -9.62
C LEU A 83 10.84 5.47 -8.83
N ASN A 84 9.55 5.14 -8.80
CA ASN A 84 8.98 3.99 -8.11
C ASN A 84 8.37 2.96 -9.09
N ALA A 85 8.74 3.04 -10.37
CA ALA A 85 8.27 2.08 -11.38
C ALA A 85 8.68 0.65 -11.00
N PRO A 86 7.79 -0.34 -11.18
CA PRO A 86 8.14 -1.72 -10.88
C PRO A 86 9.27 -2.19 -11.78
N HIS A 87 10.26 -2.86 -11.17
CA HIS A 87 11.41 -3.42 -11.87
C HIS A 87 11.30 -4.93 -11.90
N ALA A 88 11.73 -5.55 -12.99
CA ALA A 88 11.73 -6.98 -13.14
C ALA A 88 13.15 -7.51 -13.41
N MET A 89 13.50 -8.62 -12.76
CA MET A 89 14.75 -9.31 -13.03
C MET A 89 14.56 -10.28 -14.19
N VAL A 90 15.17 -9.98 -15.33
CA VAL A 90 15.09 -10.80 -16.54
C VAL A 90 16.37 -11.56 -16.81
N VAL A 91 16.25 -12.68 -17.51
CA VAL A 91 17.36 -13.45 -18.04
C VAL A 91 17.33 -13.35 -19.56
N ARG A 92 18.26 -12.58 -20.13
CA ARG A 92 18.44 -12.44 -21.59
C ARG A 92 19.86 -12.88 -21.96
N ASP A 93 20.02 -13.71 -22.95
CA ASP A 93 21.33 -14.25 -23.41
C ASP A 93 22.17 -14.88 -22.26
N GLY A 94 21.48 -15.54 -21.32
CA GLY A 94 22.12 -16.16 -20.14
C GLY A 94 22.58 -15.18 -19.05
N LYS A 95 22.36 -13.87 -19.21
CA LYS A 95 22.71 -12.83 -18.23
C LYS A 95 21.47 -12.33 -17.51
N LYS A 96 21.61 -12.15 -16.19
CA LYS A 96 20.57 -11.54 -15.35
C LYS A 96 20.73 -10.02 -15.38
N SER A 97 19.65 -9.30 -15.64
CA SER A 97 19.60 -7.84 -15.58
C SER A 97 18.30 -7.38 -14.95
N MET A 98 18.34 -6.29 -14.21
CA MET A 98 17.16 -5.60 -13.72
C MET A 98 16.75 -4.59 -14.79
N ILE A 99 15.48 -4.60 -15.19
CA ILE A 99 14.92 -3.66 -16.16
C ILE A 99 13.57 -3.15 -15.65
N ASP A 100 13.11 -2.03 -16.19
CA ASP A 100 11.78 -1.54 -15.93
C ASP A 100 10.73 -2.52 -16.46
N ALA A 101 9.64 -2.71 -15.69
CA ALA A 101 8.59 -3.64 -16.10
C ALA A 101 7.95 -3.29 -17.45
N GLU A 102 7.95 -2.01 -17.83
CA GLU A 102 7.47 -1.54 -19.13
C GLU A 102 8.35 -1.96 -20.32
N GLU A 103 9.63 -2.26 -20.06
CA GLU A 103 10.58 -2.74 -21.08
C GLU A 103 10.52 -4.25 -21.32
N LEU A 104 9.69 -4.96 -20.56
CA LEU A 104 9.43 -6.38 -20.76
C LEU A 104 8.74 -6.63 -22.10
N VAL A 105 9.07 -7.75 -22.72
CA VAL A 105 8.46 -8.21 -23.97
C VAL A 105 7.96 -9.65 -23.83
N VAL A 106 7.06 -10.04 -24.71
CA VAL A 106 6.65 -11.46 -24.82
C VAL A 106 7.88 -12.35 -24.95
N ASP A 107 7.85 -13.55 -24.37
CA ASP A 107 8.92 -14.55 -24.31
C ASP A 107 10.15 -14.18 -23.43
N ASP A 108 10.15 -13.03 -22.74
CA ASP A 108 11.16 -12.78 -21.71
C ASP A 108 11.07 -13.81 -20.58
N ILE A 109 12.23 -14.24 -20.07
CA ILE A 109 12.31 -15.06 -18.87
C ILE A 109 12.51 -14.14 -17.67
N VAL A 110 11.51 -14.06 -16.81
CA VAL A 110 11.51 -13.24 -15.58
C VAL A 110 11.75 -14.12 -14.36
N ILE A 111 12.54 -13.63 -13.42
CA ILE A 111 12.75 -14.27 -12.12
C ILE A 111 11.85 -13.58 -11.09
N PHE A 112 10.78 -14.26 -10.69
CA PHE A 112 9.92 -13.80 -9.61
C PHE A 112 10.39 -14.36 -8.27
N LYS A 113 10.35 -13.50 -7.22
CA LYS A 113 10.73 -13.82 -5.85
C LYS A 113 9.64 -13.38 -4.88
N ALA A 114 9.71 -13.86 -3.64
CA ALA A 114 8.81 -13.42 -2.58
C ALA A 114 8.77 -11.90 -2.46
N GLY A 115 7.57 -11.33 -2.36
CA GLY A 115 7.29 -9.90 -2.32
C GLY A 115 7.10 -9.22 -3.68
N ALA A 116 7.47 -9.88 -4.79
CA ALA A 116 7.31 -9.31 -6.14
C ALA A 116 5.85 -9.43 -6.62
N GLN A 117 5.40 -8.44 -7.37
CA GLN A 117 4.18 -8.51 -8.14
C GLN A 117 4.44 -9.16 -9.51
N VAL A 118 3.50 -9.98 -9.97
CA VAL A 118 3.53 -10.52 -11.34
C VAL A 118 3.08 -9.42 -12.29
N CYS A 119 4.06 -8.83 -12.99
CA CYS A 119 3.87 -7.65 -13.84
C CYS A 119 3.23 -7.94 -15.20
N ALA A 120 3.25 -9.18 -15.65
CA ALA A 120 2.65 -9.65 -16.91
C ALA A 120 2.27 -11.11 -16.78
N ASP A 121 1.32 -11.60 -17.61
CA ASP A 121 0.94 -13.01 -17.58
C ASP A 121 2.12 -13.89 -18.00
N ALA A 122 2.40 -14.94 -17.24
CA ALA A 122 3.56 -15.79 -17.44
C ALA A 122 3.27 -17.28 -17.20
N GLU A 123 4.16 -18.14 -17.71
CA GLU A 123 4.17 -19.58 -17.43
C GLU A 123 5.46 -19.97 -16.69
N VAL A 124 5.34 -20.65 -15.56
CA VAL A 124 6.48 -21.11 -14.77
C VAL A 124 7.31 -22.14 -15.53
N CYS A 125 8.55 -21.83 -15.82
CA CYS A 125 9.51 -22.72 -16.50
C CYS A 125 10.33 -23.57 -15.52
N ALA A 126 10.68 -23.00 -14.36
CA ALA A 126 11.48 -23.67 -13.34
C ALA A 126 11.25 -23.05 -11.95
N GLY A 127 11.38 -23.85 -10.90
CA GLY A 127 11.14 -23.43 -9.52
C GLY A 127 9.70 -23.67 -9.07
N GLU A 128 9.41 -23.23 -7.84
CA GLU A 128 8.09 -23.32 -7.20
C GLU A 128 7.85 -22.06 -6.38
N VAL A 129 6.66 -21.51 -6.44
CA VAL A 129 6.25 -20.32 -5.70
C VAL A 129 4.86 -20.49 -5.13
N GLN A 130 4.59 -19.84 -4.00
CA GLN A 130 3.25 -19.60 -3.48
C GLN A 130 2.81 -18.22 -3.92
N VAL A 131 1.62 -18.15 -4.50
CA VAL A 131 1.06 -16.96 -5.12
C VAL A 131 -0.26 -16.61 -4.45
N ASN A 132 -0.44 -15.34 -4.14
CA ASN A 132 -1.71 -14.80 -3.70
C ASN A 132 -2.40 -14.13 -4.90
N GLU A 133 -3.56 -14.65 -5.28
CA GLU A 133 -4.39 -14.15 -6.39
C GLU A 133 -5.61 -13.35 -5.90
N SER A 134 -5.62 -12.93 -4.64
CA SER A 134 -6.78 -12.31 -3.99
C SER A 134 -7.28 -11.01 -4.64
N LEU A 135 -6.39 -10.24 -5.25
CA LEU A 135 -6.80 -9.05 -6.02
C LEU A 135 -7.59 -9.40 -7.31
N LEU A 136 -7.42 -10.61 -7.81
CA LEU A 136 -8.04 -11.09 -9.04
C LEU A 136 -9.31 -11.89 -8.75
N THR A 137 -9.27 -12.75 -7.73
CA THR A 137 -10.32 -13.72 -7.40
C THR A 137 -11.17 -13.30 -6.20
N GLY A 138 -10.66 -12.39 -5.35
CA GLY A 138 -11.26 -12.05 -4.06
C GLY A 138 -10.98 -13.07 -2.96
N GLU A 139 -10.35 -14.21 -3.27
CA GLU A 139 -10.00 -15.26 -2.32
C GLU A 139 -8.52 -15.12 -1.90
N SER A 140 -8.26 -15.18 -0.60
CA SER A 140 -6.91 -14.94 -0.04
C SER A 140 -6.06 -16.20 0.11
N ASP A 141 -6.51 -17.34 -0.39
CA ASP A 141 -5.77 -18.59 -0.29
C ASP A 141 -4.50 -18.55 -1.14
N GLU A 142 -3.39 -18.98 -0.55
CA GLU A 142 -2.11 -19.09 -1.23
C GLU A 142 -2.11 -20.31 -2.14
N ILE A 143 -1.89 -20.09 -3.43
CA ILE A 143 -1.88 -21.16 -4.45
C ILE A 143 -0.44 -21.51 -4.81
N THR A 144 -0.08 -22.78 -4.69
CA THR A 144 1.23 -23.26 -5.10
C THR A 144 1.30 -23.40 -6.63
N LYS A 145 2.21 -22.68 -7.27
CA LYS A 145 2.48 -22.74 -8.71
C LYS A 145 3.83 -23.43 -8.96
N LYS A 146 3.80 -24.43 -9.83
CA LYS A 146 4.93 -25.25 -10.24
C LYS A 146 5.18 -25.14 -11.74
N LYS A 147 6.24 -25.78 -12.25
CA LYS A 147 6.54 -25.81 -13.69
C LYS A 147 5.30 -26.13 -14.50
N GLY A 148 5.02 -25.31 -15.50
CA GLY A 148 3.81 -25.39 -16.37
C GLY A 148 2.58 -24.70 -15.82
N SER A 149 2.61 -24.16 -14.57
CA SER A 149 1.51 -23.38 -14.03
C SER A 149 1.54 -21.95 -14.58
N LYS A 150 0.34 -21.38 -14.79
CA LYS A 150 0.20 -19.97 -15.19
C LYS A 150 0.24 -19.05 -13.99
N LEU A 151 0.96 -17.95 -14.15
CA LEU A 151 0.97 -16.79 -13.26
C LEU A 151 0.18 -15.68 -13.94
N MET A 152 -0.80 -15.13 -13.24
CA MET A 152 -1.63 -14.04 -13.76
C MET A 152 -1.07 -12.70 -13.31
N SER A 153 -0.97 -11.73 -14.21
CA SER A 153 -0.59 -10.36 -13.89
C SER A 153 -1.51 -9.77 -12.81
N GLY A 154 -0.92 -9.02 -11.88
CA GLY A 154 -1.63 -8.49 -10.70
C GLY A 154 -1.66 -9.43 -9.50
N SER A 155 -1.22 -10.69 -9.61
CA SER A 155 -1.00 -11.57 -8.46
C SER A 155 0.35 -11.29 -7.78
N PHE A 156 0.55 -11.81 -6.56
CA PHE A 156 1.74 -11.56 -5.76
C PHE A 156 2.43 -12.83 -5.32
N ILE A 157 3.75 -12.84 -5.37
CA ILE A 157 4.56 -13.95 -4.89
C ILE A 157 4.70 -13.82 -3.36
N VAL A 158 4.10 -14.75 -2.61
CA VAL A 158 4.17 -14.79 -1.14
C VAL A 158 5.46 -15.44 -0.68
N SER A 159 5.85 -16.55 -1.28
CA SER A 159 7.07 -17.29 -0.93
C SER A 159 7.66 -18.03 -2.12
N GLY A 160 8.95 -18.39 -2.02
CA GLY A 160 9.68 -19.12 -3.06
C GLY A 160 10.29 -18.23 -4.13
N GLN A 161 10.79 -18.89 -5.18
CA GLN A 161 11.35 -18.24 -6.36
C GLN A 161 11.11 -19.11 -7.59
N CYS A 162 10.73 -18.49 -8.70
CA CYS A 162 10.59 -19.19 -9.98
C CYS A 162 11.20 -18.41 -11.14
N HIS A 163 11.45 -19.11 -12.23
CA HIS A 163 11.70 -18.54 -13.55
C HIS A 163 10.44 -18.76 -14.37
N ALA A 164 9.88 -17.70 -14.91
CA ALA A 164 8.68 -17.78 -15.73
C ALA A 164 8.87 -17.05 -17.06
N ARG A 165 8.29 -17.60 -18.12
CA ARG A 165 8.29 -17.01 -19.46
C ARG A 165 7.02 -16.17 -19.60
N LEU A 166 7.16 -14.93 -20.04
CA LEU A 166 6.03 -14.04 -20.29
C LEU A 166 5.23 -14.53 -21.51
N ASP A 167 3.93 -14.65 -21.32
CA ASP A 167 2.97 -15.11 -22.34
C ASP A 167 2.18 -13.94 -22.94
N LYS A 168 1.69 -13.01 -22.08
CA LYS A 168 0.94 -11.82 -22.46
C LYS A 168 1.44 -10.61 -21.71
N VAL A 169 1.62 -9.51 -22.43
CA VAL A 169 2.16 -8.25 -21.91
C VAL A 169 1.24 -7.08 -22.26
N GLY A 170 1.40 -5.93 -21.59
CA GLY A 170 0.68 -4.71 -21.87
C GLY A 170 -0.85 -4.88 -21.81
N GLU A 171 -1.54 -4.40 -22.84
CA GLU A 171 -3.02 -4.42 -22.91
C GLU A 171 -3.60 -5.85 -22.92
N ASP A 172 -2.85 -6.85 -23.39
CA ASP A 172 -3.27 -8.25 -23.44
C ASP A 172 -3.17 -8.97 -22.10
N SER A 173 -2.48 -8.38 -21.11
CA SER A 173 -2.34 -8.97 -19.78
C SER A 173 -3.67 -8.98 -19.03
N TYR A 174 -3.83 -9.93 -18.12
CA TYR A 174 -5.07 -10.13 -17.38
C TYR A 174 -5.49 -8.89 -16.57
N ILE A 175 -4.54 -8.29 -15.84
CA ILE A 175 -4.82 -7.09 -15.04
C ILE A 175 -5.19 -5.88 -15.90
N SER A 176 -4.54 -5.69 -17.06
CA SER A 176 -4.84 -4.59 -17.96
C SER A 176 -6.25 -4.72 -18.54
N ARG A 177 -6.67 -5.92 -18.91
CA ARG A 177 -8.05 -6.16 -19.40
C ARG A 177 -9.08 -5.88 -18.31
N LEU A 178 -8.86 -6.35 -17.08
CA LEU A 178 -9.74 -6.03 -15.95
C LEU A 178 -9.82 -4.53 -15.70
N THR A 179 -8.69 -3.83 -15.80
CA THR A 179 -8.63 -2.37 -15.61
C THR A 179 -9.42 -1.64 -16.69
N LEU A 180 -9.34 -2.08 -17.95
CA LEU A 180 -10.11 -1.51 -19.06
C LEU A 180 -11.62 -1.76 -18.90
N GLU A 181 -12.02 -2.97 -18.52
CA GLU A 181 -13.43 -3.30 -18.24
C GLU A 181 -13.98 -2.49 -17.06
N ALA A 182 -13.17 -2.32 -15.99
CA ALA A 182 -13.54 -1.49 -14.85
C ALA A 182 -13.66 -0.01 -15.21
N LYS A 183 -12.83 0.51 -16.12
CA LYS A 183 -12.93 1.90 -16.62
C LYS A 183 -14.22 2.16 -17.39
N GLU A 184 -14.67 1.20 -18.17
CA GLU A 184 -15.95 1.32 -18.87
C GLU A 184 -17.15 1.34 -17.90
N MET A 185 -17.01 0.72 -16.73
CA MET A 185 -18.06 0.61 -15.71
C MET A 185 -18.02 1.74 -14.65
N GLN A 186 -16.87 2.38 -14.42
CA GLN A 186 -16.71 3.39 -13.37
C GLN A 186 -16.25 4.72 -13.95
N GLN A 187 -17.12 5.73 -13.85
CA GLN A 187 -16.65 7.11 -13.70
C GLN A 187 -15.96 7.17 -12.32
N GLY A 188 -14.65 7.36 -12.29
CA GLY A 188 -13.85 7.37 -11.08
C GLY A 188 -14.49 8.22 -9.98
N GLU A 189 -14.57 7.70 -8.77
CA GLU A 189 -15.08 8.46 -7.63
C GLU A 189 -14.24 9.72 -7.43
N GLN A 190 -14.85 10.88 -7.62
CA GLN A 190 -14.21 12.18 -7.39
C GLN A 190 -14.05 12.43 -5.88
N SER A 191 -13.02 13.18 -5.48
CA SER A 191 -12.85 13.68 -4.11
C SER A 191 -14.16 14.31 -3.60
N GLU A 192 -14.46 14.12 -2.30
CA GLU A 192 -15.68 14.70 -1.70
C GLU A 192 -15.70 16.23 -1.79
N MET A 193 -14.54 16.87 -1.66
CA MET A 193 -14.38 18.30 -1.86
C MET A 193 -14.74 18.70 -3.28
N ILE A 194 -14.19 18.05 -4.28
CA ILE A 194 -14.49 18.31 -5.70
C ILE A 194 -15.97 18.04 -5.98
N ARG A 195 -16.53 16.93 -5.46
CA ARG A 195 -17.96 16.61 -5.60
C ARG A 195 -18.87 17.68 -4.95
N SER A 196 -18.46 18.21 -3.77
CA SER A 196 -19.20 19.28 -3.09
C SER A 196 -19.12 20.59 -3.85
N LEU A 197 -17.94 20.91 -4.41
CA LEU A 197 -17.77 22.05 -5.31
C LEU A 197 -18.61 21.91 -6.58
N ASP A 198 -18.61 20.75 -7.22
CA ASP A 198 -19.45 20.46 -8.39
C ASP A 198 -20.94 20.65 -8.10
N ARG A 199 -21.38 20.18 -6.91
CA ARG A 199 -22.77 20.38 -6.47
C ARG A 199 -23.10 21.85 -6.28
N LEU A 200 -22.22 22.61 -5.60
CA LEU A 200 -22.36 24.05 -5.44
C LEU A 200 -22.40 24.77 -6.78
N VAL A 201 -21.45 24.47 -7.67
CA VAL A 201 -21.34 25.02 -9.03
C VAL A 201 -22.62 24.74 -9.83
N LYS A 202 -23.15 23.51 -9.77
CA LYS A 202 -24.43 23.15 -10.44
C LYS A 202 -25.61 23.92 -9.84
N CYS A 203 -25.71 24.03 -8.50
CA CYS A 203 -26.77 24.77 -7.84
C CYS A 203 -26.74 26.27 -8.24
N VAL A 204 -25.56 26.90 -8.17
CA VAL A 204 -25.35 28.29 -8.58
C VAL A 204 -25.68 28.47 -10.05
N GLY A 205 -25.18 27.58 -10.93
CA GLY A 205 -25.43 27.63 -12.37
C GLY A 205 -26.92 27.53 -12.74
N ILE A 206 -27.67 26.67 -12.04
CA ILE A 206 -29.13 26.57 -12.22
C ILE A 206 -29.83 27.86 -11.71
N ALA A 207 -29.39 28.42 -10.58
CA ALA A 207 -29.99 29.61 -9.99
C ALA A 207 -29.73 30.90 -10.82
N ILE A 208 -28.59 30.99 -11.48
CA ILE A 208 -28.19 32.11 -12.32
C ILE A 208 -29.18 32.36 -13.48
N ILE A 209 -29.71 31.28 -14.08
CA ILE A 209 -30.61 31.37 -15.25
C ILE A 209 -31.89 32.14 -14.90
N PRO A 210 -32.70 31.73 -13.90
CA PRO A 210 -33.92 32.48 -13.54
C PRO A 210 -33.60 33.89 -13.01
N ILE A 211 -32.52 34.08 -12.26
CA ILE A 211 -32.09 35.38 -11.79
C ILE A 211 -31.76 36.30 -12.97
N GLY A 212 -31.03 35.82 -13.95
CA GLY A 212 -30.73 36.59 -15.17
C GLY A 212 -32.00 37.01 -15.91
N ILE A 213 -32.99 36.11 -16.05
CA ILE A 213 -34.28 36.42 -16.67
C ILE A 213 -35.03 37.49 -15.87
N ILE A 214 -35.09 37.35 -14.54
CA ILE A 214 -35.76 38.33 -13.67
C ILE A 214 -35.08 39.71 -13.81
N LEU A 215 -33.75 39.76 -13.77
CA LEU A 215 -33.01 41.02 -13.93
C LEU A 215 -33.26 41.69 -15.29
N PHE A 216 -33.28 40.89 -16.36
CA PHE A 216 -33.59 41.38 -17.70
C PHE A 216 -35.02 41.92 -17.75
N VAL A 217 -36.04 41.19 -17.26
CA VAL A 217 -37.45 41.60 -17.22
C VAL A 217 -37.60 42.87 -16.39
N GLN A 218 -36.95 42.93 -15.22
CA GLN A 218 -36.99 44.15 -14.38
C GLN A 218 -36.41 45.36 -15.09
N ALA A 219 -35.24 45.24 -15.71
CA ALA A 219 -34.60 46.34 -16.41
C ALA A 219 -35.41 46.80 -17.66
N PHE A 220 -35.93 45.84 -18.42
CA PHE A 220 -36.60 46.14 -19.69
C PHE A 220 -38.04 46.63 -19.47
N PHE A 221 -38.87 45.95 -18.66
CA PHE A 221 -40.30 46.25 -18.50
C PHE A 221 -40.60 47.23 -17.37
N PHE A 222 -39.85 47.20 -16.28
CA PHE A 222 -40.18 48.06 -15.11
C PHE A 222 -39.31 49.34 -15.09
N GLN A 223 -38.05 49.27 -15.55
CA GLN A 223 -37.19 50.46 -15.59
C GLN A 223 -37.21 51.14 -16.98
N HIS A 224 -37.97 50.58 -17.94
CA HIS A 224 -38.05 51.09 -19.33
C HIS A 224 -36.71 51.35 -19.99
N SER A 225 -35.68 50.54 -19.64
CA SER A 225 -34.36 50.64 -20.19
C SER A 225 -34.34 50.13 -21.64
N SER A 226 -33.40 50.63 -22.47
CA SER A 226 -33.24 50.10 -23.80
C SER A 226 -32.85 48.60 -23.76
N PHE A 227 -33.25 47.85 -24.79
CA PHE A 227 -32.96 46.43 -24.88
C PHE A 227 -31.44 46.12 -24.70
N ARG A 228 -30.58 46.94 -25.33
CA ARG A 228 -29.13 46.86 -25.18
C ARG A 228 -28.71 47.06 -23.71
N SER A 229 -29.18 48.11 -23.05
CA SER A 229 -28.85 48.41 -21.64
C SER A 229 -29.34 47.32 -20.70
N SER A 230 -30.50 46.76 -20.97
CA SER A 230 -31.08 45.67 -20.15
C SER A 230 -30.24 44.38 -20.27
N VAL A 231 -29.80 44.03 -21.49
CA VAL A 231 -28.91 42.87 -21.70
C VAL A 231 -27.54 43.08 -21.05
N THR A 232 -26.93 44.27 -21.24
CA THR A 232 -25.61 44.54 -20.64
C THR A 232 -25.62 44.51 -19.13
N SER A 233 -26.65 45.10 -18.50
CA SER A 233 -26.80 45.08 -17.03
C SER A 233 -27.03 43.66 -16.50
N MET A 234 -27.88 42.88 -17.18
CA MET A 234 -28.13 41.49 -16.83
C MET A 234 -26.86 40.66 -16.93
N VAL A 235 -26.11 40.80 -18.03
CA VAL A 235 -24.83 40.06 -18.26
C VAL A 235 -23.80 40.43 -17.18
N ALA A 236 -23.63 41.72 -16.89
CA ALA A 236 -22.71 42.18 -15.84
C ALA A 236 -23.06 41.59 -14.45
N ALA A 237 -24.34 41.58 -14.11
CA ALA A 237 -24.79 40.98 -12.86
C ALA A 237 -24.57 39.45 -12.79
N VAL A 238 -24.86 38.75 -13.88
CA VAL A 238 -24.67 37.29 -14.00
C VAL A 238 -23.19 36.91 -13.89
N ILE A 239 -22.30 37.62 -14.58
CA ILE A 239 -20.85 37.37 -14.50
C ILE A 239 -20.35 37.52 -13.07
N GLY A 240 -20.82 38.53 -12.34
CA GLY A 240 -20.43 38.73 -10.94
C GLY A 240 -20.93 37.67 -9.96
N MET A 241 -21.89 36.82 -10.35
CA MET A 241 -22.40 35.72 -9.53
C MET A 241 -21.68 34.40 -9.77
N ILE A 242 -20.89 34.29 -10.84
CA ILE A 242 -20.19 33.04 -11.19
C ILE A 242 -18.92 32.90 -10.34
N PRO A 243 -18.80 31.86 -9.48
CA PRO A 243 -17.64 31.64 -8.64
C PRO A 243 -16.52 30.94 -9.41
N GLU A 244 -16.03 31.55 -10.51
CA GLU A 244 -15.06 30.95 -11.45
C GLU A 244 -13.74 30.56 -10.75
N GLY A 245 -13.27 31.39 -9.80
CA GLY A 245 -12.00 31.17 -9.11
C GLY A 245 -11.99 29.99 -8.13
N LEU A 246 -13.14 29.48 -7.74
CA LEU A 246 -13.23 28.49 -6.67
C LEU A 246 -12.67 27.12 -7.09
N TYR A 247 -13.04 26.66 -8.29
CA TYR A 247 -12.54 25.39 -8.83
C TYR A 247 -11.03 25.44 -9.14
N LEU A 248 -10.59 26.55 -9.73
CA LEU A 248 -9.16 26.78 -10.01
C LEU A 248 -8.36 26.78 -8.72
N LEU A 249 -8.82 27.48 -7.67
CA LEU A 249 -8.15 27.51 -6.36
C LEU A 249 -8.04 26.12 -5.73
N ALA A 250 -9.10 25.32 -5.76
CA ALA A 250 -9.10 23.97 -5.23
C ALA A 250 -8.10 23.06 -5.99
N SER A 251 -8.14 23.09 -7.31
CA SER A 251 -7.21 22.31 -8.15
C SER A 251 -5.76 22.72 -7.93
N VAL A 252 -5.50 24.03 -7.83
CA VAL A 252 -4.16 24.56 -7.56
C VAL A 252 -3.68 24.18 -6.17
N ALA A 253 -4.55 24.27 -5.16
CA ALA A 253 -4.21 23.88 -3.79
C ALA A 253 -3.79 22.41 -3.72
N LEU A 254 -4.56 21.50 -4.34
CA LEU A 254 -4.22 20.07 -4.42
C LEU A 254 -2.90 19.84 -5.16
N ALA A 255 -2.68 20.52 -6.29
CA ALA A 255 -1.45 20.39 -7.07
C ALA A 255 -0.23 20.88 -6.28
N VAL A 256 -0.34 22.02 -5.57
CA VAL A 256 0.75 22.56 -4.75
C VAL A 256 1.03 21.65 -3.55
N SER A 257 0.00 21.12 -2.88
CA SER A 257 0.17 20.16 -1.78
C SER A 257 0.85 18.88 -2.26
N SER A 258 0.44 18.36 -3.42
CA SER A 258 1.07 17.20 -4.04
C SER A 258 2.57 17.45 -4.33
N MET A 259 2.92 18.61 -4.88
CA MET A 259 4.33 18.97 -5.10
C MET A 259 5.14 19.08 -3.80
N ARG A 260 4.56 19.64 -2.72
CA ARG A 260 5.24 19.74 -1.42
C ARG A 260 5.47 18.36 -0.81
N LEU A 261 4.50 17.47 -0.90
CA LEU A 261 4.63 16.08 -0.44
C LEU A 261 5.68 15.32 -1.25
N ALA A 262 5.71 15.54 -2.56
CA ALA A 262 6.72 15.01 -3.45
C ALA A 262 8.16 15.41 -3.04
N GLN A 263 8.36 16.69 -2.69
CA GLN A 263 9.66 17.18 -2.18
C GLN A 263 10.06 16.50 -0.86
N LYS A 264 9.09 16.04 -0.09
CA LYS A 264 9.29 15.26 1.15
C LYS A 264 9.39 13.74 0.91
N LYS A 265 9.58 13.33 -0.34
CA LYS A 265 9.69 11.92 -0.71
C LYS A 265 8.42 11.10 -0.39
N VAL A 266 7.27 11.73 -0.48
CA VAL A 266 5.96 11.10 -0.40
C VAL A 266 5.36 11.04 -1.80
N LEU A 267 5.19 9.82 -2.32
CA LEU A 267 4.55 9.56 -3.61
C LEU A 267 3.04 9.40 -3.42
N LEU A 268 2.26 10.09 -4.22
CA LEU A 268 0.80 10.00 -4.23
C LEU A 268 0.35 9.30 -5.51
N HIS A 269 -0.36 8.20 -5.37
CA HIS A 269 -1.08 7.55 -6.46
C HIS A 269 -2.51 8.10 -6.62
N ASP A 270 -3.10 8.62 -5.52
CA ASP A 270 -4.42 9.24 -5.52
C ASP A 270 -4.43 10.50 -4.66
N MET A 271 -4.76 11.64 -5.26
CA MET A 271 -4.83 12.93 -4.55
C MET A 271 -5.94 12.98 -3.50
N LYS A 272 -6.99 12.13 -3.60
CA LYS A 272 -8.04 12.02 -2.59
C LYS A 272 -7.49 11.64 -1.22
N CYS A 273 -6.39 10.88 -1.19
CA CYS A 273 -5.77 10.44 0.05
C CYS A 273 -5.37 11.63 0.95
N ILE A 274 -4.91 12.75 0.36
CA ILE A 274 -4.52 13.95 1.12
C ILE A 274 -5.72 14.50 1.88
N GLU A 275 -6.87 14.63 1.20
CA GLU A 275 -8.10 15.11 1.81
C GLU A 275 -8.62 14.13 2.87
N THR A 276 -8.61 12.84 2.56
CA THR A 276 -9.08 11.78 3.45
C THR A 276 -8.24 11.73 4.73
N LEU A 277 -6.90 11.84 4.62
CA LEU A 277 -6.00 11.85 5.78
C LEU A 277 -6.29 12.99 6.77
N ALA A 278 -6.73 14.15 6.28
CA ALA A 278 -7.09 15.27 7.14
C ALA A 278 -8.32 14.99 8.03
N ARG A 279 -9.12 13.98 7.68
CA ARG A 279 -10.39 13.61 8.35
C ARG A 279 -10.37 12.21 8.95
N VAL A 280 -9.22 11.56 9.00
CA VAL A 280 -9.10 10.20 9.54
C VAL A 280 -9.51 10.15 11.01
N ASP A 281 -10.42 9.24 11.33
CA ASP A 281 -10.85 8.94 12.70
C ASP A 281 -10.02 7.82 13.32
N VAL A 282 -9.63 6.83 12.50
CA VAL A 282 -8.91 5.64 12.94
C VAL A 282 -7.72 5.37 12.02
N LEU A 283 -6.54 5.25 12.62
CA LEU A 283 -5.32 4.85 11.95
C LEU A 283 -4.98 3.40 12.33
N CYS A 284 -5.17 2.47 11.41
CA CYS A 284 -4.75 1.08 11.54
C CYS A 284 -3.29 0.96 11.11
N VAL A 285 -2.41 0.52 12.01
CA VAL A 285 -0.98 0.38 11.72
C VAL A 285 -0.55 -1.07 11.79
N ASP A 286 0.21 -1.52 10.80
CA ASP A 286 0.98 -2.75 10.96
C ASP A 286 2.17 -2.48 11.88
N LYS A 287 2.56 -3.45 12.68
CA LYS A 287 3.70 -3.33 13.60
C LYS A 287 5.01 -3.18 12.82
N THR A 288 5.26 -4.12 11.90
CA THR A 288 6.54 -4.24 11.18
C THR A 288 6.60 -3.18 10.07
N GLY A 289 7.75 -2.55 9.90
CA GLY A 289 7.93 -1.52 8.88
C GLY A 289 7.32 -0.15 9.23
N THR A 290 6.27 -0.09 10.08
CA THR A 290 5.61 1.16 10.51
C THR A 290 6.06 1.60 11.90
N ILE A 291 5.70 0.84 12.96
CA ILE A 291 6.13 1.13 14.35
C ILE A 291 7.61 0.81 14.52
N THR A 292 8.04 -0.29 13.91
CA THR A 292 9.41 -0.77 13.94
C THR A 292 10.07 -0.56 12.58
N GLU A 293 11.40 -0.62 12.57
CA GLU A 293 12.14 -0.73 11.32
C GLU A 293 11.84 -2.07 10.63
N ASN A 294 12.06 -2.11 9.32
CA ASN A 294 11.97 -3.34 8.52
C ASN A 294 13.26 -4.19 8.62
N THR A 295 14.00 -4.03 9.70
CA THR A 295 15.17 -4.82 10.04
C THR A 295 14.87 -5.67 11.27
N MET A 296 15.55 -6.80 11.40
CA MET A 296 15.44 -7.67 12.56
C MET A 296 16.82 -7.88 13.18
N GLN A 297 16.89 -7.93 14.49
CA GLN A 297 18.13 -8.14 15.22
C GLN A 297 17.95 -9.25 16.26
N VAL A 298 18.96 -10.12 16.36
CA VAL A 298 19.02 -11.10 17.45
C VAL A 298 19.42 -10.36 18.72
N GLN A 299 18.58 -10.45 19.73
CA GLN A 299 18.80 -9.85 21.05
C GLN A 299 19.62 -10.77 21.96
N LYS A 300 19.27 -12.05 21.96
CA LYS A 300 19.86 -13.02 22.88
C LYS A 300 19.65 -14.45 22.43
N LEU A 301 20.60 -15.34 22.72
CA LEU A 301 20.47 -16.77 22.69
C LEU A 301 20.40 -17.28 24.15
N ILE A 302 19.38 -18.07 24.46
CA ILE A 302 19.17 -18.62 25.82
C ILE A 302 19.13 -20.14 25.71
N PRO A 303 20.11 -20.86 26.30
CA PRO A 303 20.09 -22.33 26.30
C PRO A 303 18.91 -22.88 27.09
N THR A 304 18.42 -24.05 26.70
CA THR A 304 17.43 -24.83 27.46
C THR A 304 18.13 -25.83 28.40
N GLN A 305 17.32 -26.52 29.20
CA GLN A 305 17.83 -27.58 30.06
C GLN A 305 18.30 -28.83 29.30
N GLN A 306 17.86 -29.03 28.05
CA GLN A 306 18.25 -30.14 27.18
C GLN A 306 19.62 -29.91 26.49
N TYR A 307 20.12 -28.69 26.51
CA TYR A 307 21.45 -28.40 26.02
C TYR A 307 22.50 -28.73 27.07
N ASP A 308 23.39 -29.66 26.73
CA ASP A 308 24.51 -30.07 27.58
C ASP A 308 25.85 -29.54 26.97
N PRO A 309 26.47 -28.52 27.61
CA PRO A 309 27.70 -27.94 27.11
C PRO A 309 28.92 -28.88 27.16
N ASP A 310 28.84 -29.94 28.00
CA ASP A 310 29.95 -30.88 28.15
C ASP A 310 30.00 -31.94 27.03
N THR A 311 28.86 -32.25 26.43
CA THR A 311 28.72 -33.27 25.39
C THR A 311 28.46 -32.72 23.98
N MET A 312 27.94 -31.49 23.91
CA MET A 312 27.59 -30.84 22.64
C MET A 312 28.57 -29.73 22.26
N LYS A 313 28.66 -29.42 20.95
CA LYS A 313 29.36 -28.21 20.48
C LYS A 313 28.72 -26.97 21.10
N PRO A 314 29.45 -25.85 21.24
CA PRO A 314 28.88 -24.58 21.71
C PRO A 314 27.61 -24.23 20.93
N LEU A 315 26.55 -23.86 21.65
CA LEU A 315 25.24 -23.60 21.05
C LEU A 315 25.31 -22.51 19.97
N GLU A 316 26.14 -21.48 20.17
CA GLU A 316 26.39 -20.43 19.17
C GLU A 316 27.00 -20.99 17.89
N THR A 317 27.88 -22.00 17.99
CA THR A 317 28.50 -22.66 16.84
C THR A 317 27.48 -23.54 16.10
N LEU A 318 26.61 -24.25 16.82
CA LEU A 318 25.54 -25.06 16.21
C LEU A 318 24.56 -24.17 15.42
N VAL A 319 24.15 -23.05 16.00
CA VAL A 319 23.28 -22.07 15.31
C VAL A 319 24.04 -21.41 14.16
N GLY A 320 25.34 -21.15 14.31
CA GLY A 320 26.21 -20.59 13.26
C GLY A 320 26.35 -21.53 12.05
N ASP A 321 26.59 -22.83 12.28
CA ASP A 321 26.64 -23.85 11.21
C ASP A 321 25.29 -23.95 10.49
N PHE A 322 24.18 -23.97 11.25
CA PHE A 322 22.84 -23.94 10.69
C PHE A 322 22.61 -22.70 9.82
N ALA A 323 22.90 -21.52 10.34
CA ALA A 323 22.75 -20.28 9.63
C ALA A 323 23.64 -20.20 8.36
N ALA A 324 24.89 -20.67 8.43
CA ALA A 324 25.80 -20.69 7.30
C ALA A 324 25.27 -21.54 6.13
N ALA A 325 24.62 -22.67 6.45
CA ALA A 325 24.03 -23.59 5.46
C ALA A 325 22.78 -23.02 4.76
N MET A 326 22.03 -22.12 5.44
CA MET A 326 20.80 -21.54 4.91
C MET A 326 21.06 -20.39 3.93
N THR A 327 20.08 -20.06 3.11
CA THR A 327 20.05 -18.86 2.24
C THR A 327 19.45 -17.67 3.00
N LYS A 328 19.75 -16.44 2.55
CA LYS A 328 19.16 -15.22 3.13
C LYS A 328 17.77 -14.95 2.52
N ASP A 329 16.83 -15.86 2.74
CA ASP A 329 15.53 -15.81 2.08
C ASP A 329 14.53 -14.88 2.79
N ASN A 330 14.82 -14.52 4.06
CA ASN A 330 13.97 -13.63 4.85
C ASN A 330 14.81 -12.83 5.87
N ILE A 331 14.19 -11.77 6.42
CA ILE A 331 14.83 -10.87 7.41
C ILE A 331 15.26 -11.59 8.69
N THR A 332 14.51 -12.60 9.12
CA THR A 332 14.84 -13.41 10.32
C THR A 332 16.14 -14.18 10.11
N MET A 333 16.26 -14.90 9.00
CA MET A 333 17.50 -15.65 8.68
C MET A 333 18.67 -14.71 8.42
N ALA A 334 18.44 -13.55 7.82
CA ALA A 334 19.47 -12.54 7.65
C ALA A 334 20.02 -12.06 9.01
N ALA A 335 19.14 -11.82 10.00
CA ALA A 335 19.52 -11.44 11.36
C ALA A 335 20.29 -12.56 12.09
N VAL A 336 19.82 -13.79 11.98
CA VAL A 336 20.49 -14.97 12.57
C VAL A 336 21.88 -15.15 11.97
N LYS A 337 22.04 -15.02 10.65
CA LYS A 337 23.35 -15.09 9.98
C LYS A 337 24.29 -13.95 10.37
N ALA A 338 23.77 -12.76 10.58
CA ALA A 338 24.57 -11.60 10.96
C ALA A 338 25.12 -11.74 12.39
N TYR A 339 24.33 -12.35 13.29
CA TYR A 339 24.70 -12.48 14.69
C TYR A 339 25.59 -13.69 14.97
N PHE A 340 25.25 -14.87 14.40
CA PHE A 340 25.98 -16.11 14.61
C PHE A 340 27.03 -16.33 13.52
N THR A 341 28.21 -15.84 13.75
CA THR A 341 29.35 -15.94 12.81
C THR A 341 30.32 -17.07 13.12
N SER A 342 30.20 -17.69 14.32
CA SER A 342 31.04 -18.83 14.73
C SER A 342 30.56 -20.10 14.03
N VAL A 343 31.40 -20.69 13.18
CA VAL A 343 31.11 -21.91 12.41
C VAL A 343 32.18 -22.97 12.59
N SER A 344 31.77 -24.25 12.65
CA SER A 344 32.70 -25.37 12.69
C SER A 344 33.10 -25.86 11.29
N GLY A 345 32.44 -25.41 10.24
CA GLY A 345 32.66 -25.85 8.87
C GLY A 345 31.89 -27.12 8.50
N ALA A 346 30.88 -27.52 9.28
CA ALA A 346 30.03 -28.68 8.99
C ALA A 346 29.33 -28.52 7.63
N LYS A 347 29.35 -29.59 6.82
CA LYS A 347 28.71 -29.57 5.50
C LYS A 347 27.27 -30.05 5.59
N PRO A 348 26.30 -29.28 5.04
CA PRO A 348 24.93 -29.72 5.02
C PRO A 348 24.71 -30.86 4.03
N VAL A 349 23.98 -31.90 4.45
CA VAL A 349 23.49 -33.00 3.62
C VAL A 349 22.18 -32.64 2.94
N ALA A 350 21.26 -32.03 3.69
CA ALA A 350 19.97 -31.56 3.19
C ALA A 350 19.56 -30.27 3.91
N LYS A 351 18.70 -29.47 3.27
CA LYS A 351 18.13 -28.25 3.87
C LYS A 351 16.73 -27.99 3.38
N THR A 352 15.90 -27.47 4.25
CA THR A 352 14.54 -26.98 3.94
C THR A 352 14.47 -25.50 4.29
N GLY A 353 14.08 -24.67 3.33
CA GLY A 353 13.86 -23.24 3.52
C GLY A 353 12.62 -22.97 4.37
N PHE A 354 12.49 -21.73 4.83
CA PHE A 354 11.31 -21.31 5.58
C PHE A 354 10.05 -21.34 4.70
N SER A 355 8.94 -21.82 5.25
CA SER A 355 7.60 -21.73 4.66
C SER A 355 6.64 -21.07 5.63
N SER A 356 5.75 -20.22 5.12
CA SER A 356 4.68 -19.59 5.89
C SER A 356 3.68 -20.61 6.47
N ALA A 357 3.52 -21.76 5.80
CA ALA A 357 2.62 -22.82 6.23
C ALA A 357 3.20 -23.66 7.39
N THR A 358 4.50 -23.95 7.35
CA THR A 358 5.15 -24.84 8.35
C THR A 358 5.90 -24.09 9.44
N LYS A 359 6.17 -22.78 9.25
CA LYS A 359 6.81 -21.85 10.18
C LYS A 359 8.16 -22.33 10.76
N TYR A 360 8.89 -23.16 10.02
CA TYR A 360 10.23 -23.60 10.39
C TYR A 360 11.17 -23.63 9.19
N SER A 361 12.48 -23.69 9.48
CA SER A 361 13.57 -24.04 8.57
C SER A 361 14.39 -25.17 9.15
N SER A 362 15.04 -26.00 8.34
CA SER A 362 15.84 -27.10 8.81
C SER A 362 17.12 -27.32 8.00
N VAL A 363 18.14 -27.86 8.67
CA VAL A 363 19.38 -28.31 8.06
C VAL A 363 19.73 -29.67 8.63
N THR A 364 20.04 -30.63 7.78
CA THR A 364 20.55 -31.94 8.15
C THR A 364 22.05 -31.99 7.88
N PHE A 365 22.82 -32.28 8.90
CA PHE A 365 24.23 -32.59 8.84
C PHE A 365 24.47 -34.09 9.02
N GLU A 366 25.70 -34.57 8.87
CA GLU A 366 26.04 -35.97 9.14
C GLU A 366 25.76 -36.37 10.60
N GLU A 367 25.84 -35.40 11.54
CA GLU A 367 25.65 -35.59 12.98
C GLU A 367 24.17 -35.59 13.39
N GLY A 368 23.23 -35.15 12.54
CA GLY A 368 21.81 -35.07 12.82
C GLY A 368 21.11 -33.89 12.13
N ALA A 369 19.80 -33.80 12.34
CA ALA A 369 18.98 -32.74 11.80
C ALA A 369 18.70 -31.66 12.85
N TYR A 370 18.81 -30.41 12.46
CA TYR A 370 18.50 -29.23 13.26
C TYR A 370 17.35 -28.44 12.65
N VAL A 371 16.49 -27.92 13.51
CA VAL A 371 15.31 -27.15 13.13
C VAL A 371 15.33 -25.84 13.90
N LEU A 372 14.96 -24.75 13.18
CA LEU A 372 14.70 -23.44 13.75
C LEU A 372 13.29 -23.01 13.33
N GLY A 373 12.41 -22.73 14.28
CA GLY A 373 11.03 -22.36 13.93
C GLY A 373 10.25 -21.69 15.04
N ALA A 374 9.00 -21.37 14.75
CA ALA A 374 8.06 -20.83 15.71
C ALA A 374 7.70 -21.92 16.75
N PRO A 375 7.68 -21.58 18.04
CA PRO A 375 7.50 -22.57 19.12
C PRO A 375 6.32 -23.51 18.92
N GLU A 376 5.15 -22.98 18.56
CA GLU A 376 3.91 -23.71 18.39
C GLU A 376 3.99 -24.77 17.27
N PHE A 377 4.83 -24.53 16.25
CA PHE A 377 4.99 -25.38 15.08
C PHE A 377 6.10 -26.42 15.21
N VAL A 378 7.05 -26.21 16.13
CA VAL A 378 8.20 -27.11 16.26
C VAL A 378 8.15 -27.94 17.55
N LEU A 379 7.46 -27.45 18.60
CA LEU A 379 7.27 -28.18 19.86
C LEU A 379 6.01 -29.05 19.86
N LEU A 380 5.05 -28.80 18.98
CA LEU A 380 3.80 -29.56 18.84
C LEU A 380 3.11 -29.81 20.21
N ASP A 381 2.86 -31.07 20.55
CA ASP A 381 2.19 -31.46 21.78
C ASP A 381 3.00 -31.12 23.04
N GLU A 382 4.31 -30.88 22.94
CA GLU A 382 5.14 -30.46 24.07
C GLU A 382 5.11 -28.95 24.31
N TYR A 383 4.45 -28.16 23.45
CA TYR A 383 4.40 -26.68 23.55
C TYR A 383 3.92 -26.21 24.94
N GLU A 384 2.90 -26.85 25.51
CA GLU A 384 2.35 -26.50 26.84
C GLU A 384 3.40 -26.52 27.95
N ALA A 385 4.37 -27.44 27.89
CA ALA A 385 5.45 -27.55 28.88
C ALA A 385 6.41 -26.34 28.83
N TYR A 386 6.52 -25.68 27.69
CA TYR A 386 7.42 -24.53 27.46
C TYR A 386 6.69 -23.19 27.40
N GLU A 387 5.36 -23.18 27.33
CA GLU A 387 4.51 -22.02 27.10
C GLU A 387 4.78 -20.89 28.11
N ALA A 388 4.83 -21.20 29.39
CA ALA A 388 5.10 -20.21 30.44
C ALA A 388 6.45 -19.49 30.24
N LYS A 389 7.48 -20.26 29.84
CA LYS A 389 8.82 -19.70 29.56
C LYS A 389 8.81 -18.85 28.28
N ILE A 390 8.20 -19.34 27.21
CA ILE A 390 8.08 -18.64 25.93
C ILE A 390 7.30 -17.33 26.11
N THR A 391 6.17 -17.37 26.82
CA THR A 391 5.37 -16.18 27.12
C THR A 391 6.16 -15.17 27.97
N SER A 392 6.91 -15.64 28.95
CA SER A 392 7.80 -14.77 29.75
C SER A 392 8.88 -14.11 28.89
N LEU A 393 9.46 -14.81 27.93
CA LEU A 393 10.46 -14.26 26.99
C LEU A 393 9.79 -13.30 25.98
N ALA A 394 8.64 -13.66 25.44
CA ALA A 394 7.86 -12.82 24.52
C ALA A 394 7.35 -11.53 25.20
N SER A 395 7.11 -11.55 26.51
CA SER A 395 6.68 -10.37 27.29
C SER A 395 7.72 -9.24 27.28
N THR A 396 8.97 -9.50 26.88
CA THR A 396 9.98 -8.46 26.66
C THR A 396 9.77 -7.68 25.35
N GLY A 397 8.84 -8.09 24.50
CA GLY A 397 8.61 -7.53 23.17
C GLY A 397 9.38 -8.25 22.06
N ALA A 398 10.10 -9.32 22.40
CA ALA A 398 10.89 -10.10 21.46
C ALA A 398 10.06 -11.22 20.81
N ARG A 399 10.34 -11.49 19.52
CA ARG A 399 9.92 -12.73 18.86
C ARG A 399 10.80 -13.87 19.34
N VAL A 400 10.20 -14.95 19.84
CA VAL A 400 10.90 -16.13 20.30
C VAL A 400 10.90 -17.19 19.20
N LEU A 401 12.08 -17.66 18.80
CA LEU A 401 12.24 -18.86 18.00
C LEU A 401 12.90 -19.96 18.82
N VAL A 402 12.56 -21.21 18.52
CA VAL A 402 13.16 -22.39 19.13
C VAL A 402 14.12 -23.04 18.14
N PHE A 403 15.34 -23.28 18.60
CA PHE A 403 16.36 -24.05 17.88
C PHE A 403 16.56 -25.38 18.61
N GLY A 404 16.58 -26.49 17.88
CA GLY A 404 16.76 -27.80 18.47
C GLY A 404 17.10 -28.88 17.46
N THR A 405 17.31 -30.10 17.98
CA THR A 405 17.52 -31.30 17.17
C THR A 405 16.19 -31.97 16.84
N TYR A 406 16.14 -32.64 15.69
CA TYR A 406 14.96 -33.35 15.23
C TYR A 406 15.31 -34.81 14.90
N ASP A 407 14.60 -35.75 15.53
CA ASP A 407 14.72 -37.15 15.24
C ASP A 407 13.57 -37.60 14.32
N GLY A 408 13.84 -37.54 13.01
CA GLY A 408 12.87 -37.91 12.00
C GLY A 408 13.26 -37.45 10.60
N THR A 409 12.46 -37.84 9.61
CA THR A 409 12.66 -37.42 8.21
C THR A 409 11.99 -36.08 7.97
N ILE A 410 12.73 -35.14 7.42
CA ILE A 410 12.23 -33.80 7.04
C ILE A 410 11.88 -33.82 5.55
N ASP A 411 10.61 -33.68 5.24
CA ASP A 411 10.06 -33.68 3.87
C ASP A 411 9.50 -32.31 3.42
N GLY A 412 9.76 -31.26 4.23
CA GLY A 412 9.26 -29.90 3.97
C GLY A 412 7.79 -29.67 4.36
N LYS A 413 7.12 -30.67 4.92
CA LYS A 413 5.78 -30.58 5.48
C LYS A 413 5.83 -30.31 6.99
N ALA A 414 4.67 -30.22 7.64
CA ALA A 414 4.59 -30.13 9.10
C ALA A 414 5.36 -31.26 9.76
N LEU A 415 6.10 -30.93 10.84
CA LEU A 415 6.85 -31.92 11.60
C LEU A 415 5.87 -32.94 12.22
N ARG A 416 6.31 -34.20 12.30
CA ARG A 416 5.49 -35.29 12.85
C ARG A 416 5.72 -35.48 14.34
N ASN A 417 6.92 -35.14 14.80
CA ASN A 417 7.36 -35.24 16.20
C ASN A 417 7.83 -33.88 16.69
N PRO A 418 7.78 -33.57 17.97
CA PRO A 418 8.39 -32.36 18.52
C PRO A 418 9.92 -32.42 18.37
N ILE A 419 10.56 -31.26 18.29
CA ILE A 419 12.02 -31.12 18.34
C ILE A 419 12.49 -31.27 19.81
N CYS A 420 13.74 -31.70 20.01
CA CYS A 420 14.41 -31.53 21.28
C CYS A 420 14.99 -30.12 21.36
N PRO A 421 14.42 -29.19 22.14
CA PRO A 421 14.82 -27.79 22.11
C PRO A 421 16.17 -27.59 22.82
N LEU A 422 17.15 -27.03 22.11
CA LEU A 422 18.47 -26.70 22.65
C LEU A 422 18.57 -25.25 23.10
N GLY A 423 17.86 -24.34 22.45
CA GLY A 423 17.90 -22.91 22.78
C GLY A 423 16.77 -22.10 22.22
N TYR A 424 16.53 -20.95 22.89
CA TYR A 424 15.64 -19.91 22.43
C TYR A 424 16.43 -18.78 21.81
N ILE A 425 16.08 -18.38 20.58
CA ILE A 425 16.63 -17.18 19.92
C ILE A 425 15.61 -16.07 20.04
N LEU A 426 15.98 -15.00 20.72
CA LEU A 426 15.16 -13.81 20.86
C LEU A 426 15.51 -12.82 19.78
N LEU A 427 14.51 -12.42 19.00
CA LEU A 427 14.65 -11.43 17.93
C LEU A 427 13.69 -10.28 18.19
N ALA A 428 14.14 -9.06 17.84
CA ALA A 428 13.28 -7.89 17.87
C ALA A 428 13.54 -7.02 16.65
N ASN A 429 12.50 -6.33 16.21
CA ASN A 429 12.64 -5.23 15.27
C ASN A 429 12.86 -3.96 16.11
N PRO A 430 13.88 -3.15 15.83
CA PRO A 430 14.08 -1.88 16.52
C PRO A 430 12.84 -0.99 16.33
N ILE A 431 12.37 -0.39 17.42
CA ILE A 431 11.31 0.62 17.34
C ILE A 431 11.93 1.88 16.75
N ARG A 432 11.22 2.52 15.82
CA ARG A 432 11.69 3.77 15.19
C ARG A 432 11.86 4.85 16.25
N GLU A 433 12.92 5.63 16.16
CA GLU A 433 13.25 6.68 17.15
C GLU A 433 12.11 7.69 17.31
N ALA A 434 11.49 8.12 16.20
CA ALA A 434 10.40 9.08 16.18
C ALA A 434 9.00 8.47 16.39
N ALA A 435 8.87 7.14 16.62
CA ALA A 435 7.56 6.49 16.71
C ALA A 435 6.69 7.10 17.80
N LYS A 436 7.26 7.32 18.98
CA LYS A 436 6.52 7.87 20.12
C LYS A 436 5.93 9.25 19.82
N GLU A 437 6.74 10.16 19.32
CA GLU A 437 6.32 11.52 18.97
C GLU A 437 5.23 11.50 17.87
N THR A 438 5.39 10.63 16.89
CA THR A 438 4.43 10.46 15.79
C THR A 438 3.07 9.97 16.29
N PHE A 439 3.02 8.95 17.15
CA PHE A 439 1.75 8.42 17.67
C PHE A 439 1.11 9.34 18.72
N GLU A 440 1.89 10.06 19.52
CA GLU A 440 1.38 11.11 20.40
C GLU A 440 0.69 12.21 19.59
N TYR A 441 1.27 12.65 18.47
CA TYR A 441 0.65 13.61 17.56
C TYR A 441 -0.73 13.14 17.08
N PHE A 442 -0.87 11.88 16.61
CA PHE A 442 -2.17 11.36 16.17
C PHE A 442 -3.20 11.34 17.31
N THR A 443 -2.79 10.94 18.51
CA THR A 443 -3.65 10.94 19.69
C THR A 443 -4.12 12.36 20.04
N GLU A 444 -3.24 13.36 20.01
CA GLU A 444 -3.58 14.77 20.23
C GLU A 444 -4.55 15.32 19.17
N GLN A 445 -4.49 14.79 17.94
CA GLN A 445 -5.42 15.13 16.87
C GLN A 445 -6.77 14.41 16.98
N GLY A 446 -6.98 13.58 18.00
CA GLY A 446 -8.20 12.80 18.20
C GLY A 446 -8.31 11.57 17.30
N VAL A 447 -7.21 11.14 16.67
CA VAL A 447 -7.17 9.93 15.84
C VAL A 447 -6.93 8.72 16.72
N GLU A 448 -7.81 7.74 16.64
CA GLU A 448 -7.67 6.47 17.33
C GLU A 448 -6.64 5.59 16.58
N VAL A 449 -5.59 5.14 17.28
CA VAL A 449 -4.58 4.24 16.67
C VAL A 449 -4.90 2.80 17.04
N LYS A 450 -4.97 1.92 16.03
CA LYS A 450 -5.14 0.46 16.21
C LYS A 450 -3.96 -0.28 15.60
N VAL A 451 -3.36 -1.18 16.38
CA VAL A 451 -2.20 -1.98 15.93
C VAL A 451 -2.67 -3.36 15.51
N ILE A 452 -2.39 -3.73 14.26
CA ILE A 452 -2.86 -4.97 13.65
C ILE A 452 -1.63 -5.75 13.15
N SER A 453 -1.34 -6.91 13.74
CA SER A 453 -0.14 -7.68 13.41
C SER A 453 -0.41 -9.19 13.39
N GLY A 454 0.33 -9.91 12.54
CA GLY A 454 0.37 -11.38 12.55
C GLY A 454 1.17 -11.98 13.71
N ASP A 455 1.89 -11.16 14.50
CA ASP A 455 2.70 -11.62 15.62
C ASP A 455 1.85 -11.92 16.88
N ASN A 456 2.49 -12.54 17.87
CA ASN A 456 1.86 -12.83 19.18
C ASN A 456 1.32 -11.54 19.84
N PRO A 457 0.06 -11.52 20.34
CA PRO A 457 -0.58 -10.32 20.85
C PRO A 457 0.18 -9.65 22.02
N VAL A 458 0.81 -10.44 22.90
CA VAL A 458 1.62 -9.90 24.02
C VAL A 458 2.83 -9.13 23.50
N THR A 459 3.51 -9.68 22.48
CA THR A 459 4.64 -9.00 21.84
C THR A 459 4.20 -7.69 21.17
N VAL A 460 3.07 -7.72 20.45
CA VAL A 460 2.53 -6.54 19.75
C VAL A 460 2.13 -5.46 20.75
N SER A 461 1.42 -5.83 21.84
CA SER A 461 1.03 -4.92 22.92
C SER A 461 2.25 -4.24 23.55
N LYS A 462 3.32 -5.00 23.80
CA LYS A 462 4.56 -4.45 24.37
C LYS A 462 5.22 -3.44 23.46
N VAL A 463 5.33 -3.74 22.16
CA VAL A 463 5.89 -2.82 21.17
C VAL A 463 5.02 -1.56 21.04
N ALA A 464 3.69 -1.72 20.97
CA ALA A 464 2.76 -0.60 20.93
C ALA A 464 2.89 0.33 22.16
N LYS A 465 3.05 -0.26 23.34
CA LYS A 465 3.26 0.47 24.59
C LYS A 465 4.59 1.25 24.60
N GLN A 466 5.65 0.64 24.11
CA GLN A 466 6.96 1.30 23.99
C GLN A 466 6.93 2.43 22.95
N ALA A 467 6.12 2.29 21.91
CA ALA A 467 5.88 3.32 20.90
C ALA A 467 4.92 4.45 21.36
N GLY A 468 4.43 4.41 22.60
CA GLY A 468 3.57 5.47 23.16
C GLY A 468 2.10 5.41 22.70
N ILE A 469 1.65 4.28 22.12
CA ILE A 469 0.27 4.13 21.67
C ILE A 469 -0.66 3.99 22.90
N ALA A 470 -1.70 4.82 22.93
CA ALA A 470 -2.68 4.82 24.01
C ALA A 470 -3.45 3.50 24.09
N ASN A 471 -3.81 3.07 25.29
CA ASN A 471 -4.58 1.84 25.55
C ASN A 471 -3.94 0.55 24.96
N ALA A 472 -2.62 0.50 24.78
CA ALA A 472 -1.93 -0.67 24.24
C ALA A 472 -2.06 -1.94 25.09
N ASP A 473 -2.52 -1.82 26.35
CA ASP A 473 -2.84 -2.98 27.22
C ASP A 473 -4.15 -3.68 26.82
N GLN A 474 -5.03 -3.03 26.04
CA GLN A 474 -6.25 -3.61 25.48
C GLN A 474 -5.91 -4.40 24.22
N TYR A 475 -5.50 -5.65 24.39
CA TYR A 475 -5.11 -6.49 23.26
C TYR A 475 -5.97 -7.75 23.18
N VAL A 476 -6.10 -8.27 21.96
CA VAL A 476 -6.87 -9.47 21.61
C VAL A 476 -6.04 -10.40 20.74
N ASP A 477 -6.19 -11.71 20.98
CA ASP A 477 -5.74 -12.75 20.07
C ASP A 477 -6.79 -12.96 18.98
N ALA A 478 -6.48 -12.56 17.75
CA ALA A 478 -7.43 -12.64 16.64
C ALA A 478 -7.75 -14.10 16.23
N SER A 479 -6.93 -15.07 16.62
CA SER A 479 -7.21 -16.48 16.37
C SER A 479 -8.42 -17.02 17.19
N GLU A 480 -8.79 -16.32 18.26
CA GLU A 480 -9.96 -16.65 19.09
C GLU A 480 -11.27 -16.07 18.55
N LEU A 481 -11.22 -15.12 17.60
CA LEU A 481 -12.39 -14.48 17.01
C LEU A 481 -13.02 -15.39 15.96
N LYS A 482 -14.10 -16.10 16.32
CA LYS A 482 -14.72 -17.13 15.48
C LYS A 482 -15.92 -16.62 14.67
N SER A 483 -16.57 -15.53 15.10
CA SER A 483 -17.73 -14.98 14.43
C SER A 483 -17.52 -13.52 14.03
N ILE A 484 -18.27 -13.06 13.06
CA ILE A 484 -18.26 -11.64 12.65
C ILE A 484 -18.69 -10.71 13.80
N ASN A 485 -19.55 -11.18 14.70
CA ASN A 485 -19.96 -10.41 15.87
C ASN A 485 -18.82 -10.28 16.88
N ASP A 486 -18.00 -11.32 17.09
CA ASP A 486 -16.82 -11.26 17.93
C ASP A 486 -15.83 -10.26 17.35
N VAL A 487 -15.63 -10.28 16.02
CA VAL A 487 -14.78 -9.31 15.30
C VAL A 487 -15.30 -7.89 15.50
N LYS A 488 -16.60 -7.64 15.29
CA LYS A 488 -17.21 -6.30 15.45
C LYS A 488 -17.00 -5.75 16.85
N LYS A 489 -17.24 -6.57 17.87
CA LYS A 489 -17.04 -6.17 19.27
C LYS A 489 -15.58 -5.92 19.58
N ALA A 490 -14.70 -6.86 19.22
CA ALA A 490 -13.27 -6.77 19.50
C ALA A 490 -12.64 -5.53 18.85
N VAL A 491 -12.96 -5.25 17.57
CA VAL A 491 -12.38 -4.12 16.81
C VAL A 491 -12.79 -2.77 17.40
N LEU A 492 -14.00 -2.64 17.94
CA LEU A 492 -14.46 -1.39 18.54
C LEU A 492 -13.95 -1.17 19.97
N GLU A 493 -13.69 -2.25 20.73
CA GLU A 493 -13.34 -2.15 22.14
C GLU A 493 -11.82 -2.23 22.41
N ASN A 494 -11.01 -2.75 21.47
CA ASN A 494 -9.58 -3.00 21.70
C ASN A 494 -8.68 -2.20 20.76
N THR A 495 -7.42 -2.01 21.19
CA THR A 495 -6.42 -1.23 20.48
C THR A 495 -5.42 -2.11 19.73
N VAL A 496 -5.08 -3.28 20.29
CA VAL A 496 -4.00 -4.13 19.76
C VAL A 496 -4.54 -5.50 19.38
N PHE A 497 -4.16 -5.98 18.20
CA PHE A 497 -4.58 -7.27 17.65
C PHE A 497 -3.36 -8.07 17.21
N GLY A 498 -3.20 -9.27 17.79
CA GLY A 498 -2.14 -10.20 17.42
C GLY A 498 -2.69 -11.42 16.69
N ARG A 499 -1.82 -12.20 16.02
CA ARG A 499 -2.15 -13.39 15.23
C ARG A 499 -3.23 -13.14 14.17
N VAL A 500 -3.27 -11.92 13.63
CA VAL A 500 -4.25 -11.51 12.65
C VAL A 500 -3.91 -12.10 11.27
N THR A 501 -4.88 -12.72 10.65
CA THR A 501 -4.76 -13.21 9.26
C THR A 501 -5.02 -12.06 8.26
N PRO A 502 -4.57 -12.19 6.99
CA PRO A 502 -4.84 -11.18 5.96
C PRO A 502 -6.34 -10.87 5.77
N ASN A 503 -7.19 -11.90 5.82
CA ASN A 503 -8.65 -11.74 5.75
C ASN A 503 -9.20 -10.96 6.94
N GLN A 504 -8.71 -11.24 8.15
CA GLN A 504 -9.13 -10.50 9.33
C GLN A 504 -8.67 -9.04 9.29
N LYS A 505 -7.45 -8.73 8.76
CA LYS A 505 -7.03 -7.33 8.54
C LYS A 505 -8.04 -6.57 7.69
N ARG A 506 -8.49 -7.18 6.60
CA ARG A 506 -9.55 -6.65 5.73
C ARG A 506 -10.86 -6.46 6.47
N GLN A 507 -11.33 -7.48 7.19
CA GLN A 507 -12.57 -7.42 7.97
C GLN A 507 -12.55 -6.31 9.03
N PHE A 508 -11.40 -6.07 9.69
CA PHE A 508 -11.26 -5.01 10.69
C PHE A 508 -11.48 -3.64 10.07
N VAL A 509 -10.86 -3.38 8.90
CA VAL A 509 -11.07 -2.13 8.15
C VAL A 509 -12.55 -1.98 7.77
N GLN A 510 -13.18 -3.03 7.23
CA GLN A 510 -14.59 -3.00 6.84
C GLN A 510 -15.53 -2.71 8.03
N VAL A 511 -15.29 -3.35 9.18
CA VAL A 511 -16.09 -3.13 10.40
C VAL A 511 -15.99 -1.68 10.89
N LEU A 512 -14.79 -1.09 10.86
CA LEU A 512 -14.60 0.31 11.24
C LEU A 512 -15.33 1.26 10.29
N LYS A 513 -15.30 0.99 8.98
CA LYS A 513 -16.05 1.76 7.97
C LYS A 513 -17.55 1.59 8.13
N GLU A 514 -18.07 0.38 8.40
CA GLU A 514 -19.49 0.14 8.72
C GLU A 514 -19.94 0.91 9.97
N ALA A 515 -19.02 1.13 10.93
CA ALA A 515 -19.27 1.95 12.11
C ALA A 515 -19.23 3.48 11.82
N GLY A 516 -19.08 3.88 10.55
CA GLY A 516 -19.05 5.28 10.13
C GLY A 516 -17.71 5.99 10.38
N LYS A 517 -16.62 5.25 10.58
CA LYS A 517 -15.27 5.80 10.77
C LYS A 517 -14.55 5.96 9.44
N THR A 518 -13.79 7.05 9.30
CA THR A 518 -12.83 7.23 8.22
C THR A 518 -11.54 6.53 8.59
N VAL A 519 -11.14 5.51 7.84
CA VAL A 519 -10.05 4.59 8.19
C VAL A 519 -8.84 4.78 7.30
N ALA A 520 -7.69 5.08 7.92
CA ALA A 520 -6.39 4.96 7.28
C ALA A 520 -5.73 3.62 7.66
N MET A 521 -5.05 2.99 6.72
CA MET A 521 -4.33 1.73 6.93
C MET A 521 -2.89 1.84 6.44
N THR A 522 -1.93 1.44 7.30
CA THR A 522 -0.54 1.27 6.87
C THR A 522 -0.22 -0.20 6.68
N GLY A 523 0.62 -0.51 5.72
CA GLY A 523 1.11 -1.86 5.50
C GLY A 523 2.36 -1.89 4.64
N ASP A 524 3.19 -2.92 4.82
CA ASP A 524 4.42 -3.11 4.05
C ASP A 524 4.51 -4.50 3.38
N GLY A 525 3.59 -5.40 3.71
CA GLY A 525 3.57 -6.77 3.23
C GLY A 525 2.50 -7.08 2.18
N VAL A 526 2.69 -8.19 1.47
CA VAL A 526 1.66 -8.75 0.56
C VAL A 526 0.36 -9.05 1.32
N ASN A 527 0.47 -9.41 2.59
CA ASN A 527 -0.65 -9.73 3.47
C ASN A 527 -1.56 -8.53 3.80
N ASP A 528 -1.09 -7.32 3.53
CA ASP A 528 -1.82 -6.08 3.82
C ASP A 528 -2.64 -5.57 2.62
N VAL A 529 -2.35 -6.08 1.43
CA VAL A 529 -2.88 -5.57 0.15
C VAL A 529 -4.41 -5.44 0.16
N LEU A 530 -5.14 -6.42 0.66
CA LEU A 530 -6.62 -6.36 0.72
C LEU A 530 -7.11 -5.30 1.70
N ALA A 531 -6.49 -5.18 2.87
CA ALA A 531 -6.84 -4.16 3.86
C ALA A 531 -6.49 -2.75 3.36
N LEU A 532 -5.35 -2.58 2.67
CA LEU A 532 -4.94 -1.34 2.03
C LEU A 532 -5.95 -0.89 0.96
N LYS A 533 -6.47 -1.83 0.14
CA LYS A 533 -7.48 -1.52 -0.88
C LYS A 533 -8.83 -1.13 -0.30
N ASP A 534 -9.24 -1.72 0.82
CA ASP A 534 -10.53 -1.45 1.45
C ASP A 534 -10.51 -0.20 2.34
N ALA A 535 -9.33 0.30 2.76
CA ALA A 535 -9.19 1.51 3.55
C ALA A 535 -9.58 2.78 2.76
N ASP A 536 -10.04 3.82 3.47
CA ASP A 536 -10.34 5.11 2.87
C ASP A 536 -9.06 5.85 2.44
N CYS A 537 -7.97 5.65 3.20
CA CYS A 537 -6.63 6.07 2.82
C CYS A 537 -5.62 4.96 3.15
N SER A 538 -4.80 4.58 2.18
CA SER A 538 -3.79 3.54 2.34
C SER A 538 -2.37 4.09 2.16
N ILE A 539 -1.48 3.64 3.06
CA ILE A 539 -0.11 4.13 3.18
C ILE A 539 0.84 2.94 3.14
N ALA A 540 1.78 2.93 2.21
CA ALA A 540 2.84 1.92 2.16
C ALA A 540 4.23 2.51 2.40
N MET A 541 5.14 1.64 2.82
CA MET A 541 6.57 1.92 2.94
C MET A 541 7.27 1.42 1.69
N ALA A 542 8.13 2.23 1.07
CA ALA A 542 8.89 1.80 -0.11
C ALA A 542 9.86 0.63 0.16
N SER A 543 10.30 0.45 1.41
CA SER A 543 11.10 -0.70 1.83
C SER A 543 10.31 -2.00 1.99
N GLY A 544 8.98 -1.93 1.89
CA GLY A 544 8.07 -3.07 1.95
C GLY A 544 8.01 -3.85 0.65
N SER A 545 6.95 -4.62 0.46
CA SER A 545 6.69 -5.32 -0.79
C SER A 545 6.23 -4.37 -1.88
N GLU A 546 6.63 -4.63 -3.11
CA GLU A 546 6.15 -3.92 -4.29
C GLU A 546 4.61 -3.98 -4.39
N ALA A 547 4.04 -5.10 -3.98
CA ALA A 547 2.61 -5.32 -3.89
C ALA A 547 1.88 -4.30 -3.02
N ALA A 548 2.39 -4.06 -1.80
CA ALA A 548 1.83 -3.06 -0.89
C ALA A 548 1.98 -1.65 -1.46
N ALA A 549 3.14 -1.32 -2.04
CA ALA A 549 3.38 -0.03 -2.66
C ALA A 549 2.41 0.25 -3.82
N GLN A 550 2.20 -0.72 -4.72
CA GLN A 550 1.27 -0.58 -5.85
C GLN A 550 -0.21 -0.55 -5.43
N ALA A 551 -0.55 -1.23 -4.34
CA ALA A 551 -1.92 -1.25 -3.82
C ALA A 551 -2.31 0.03 -3.07
N SER A 552 -1.33 0.82 -2.62
CA SER A 552 -1.54 1.97 -1.75
C SER A 552 -1.73 3.27 -2.51
N GLN A 553 -2.50 4.18 -1.92
CA GLN A 553 -2.73 5.52 -2.45
C GLN A 553 -1.56 6.47 -2.16
N LEU A 554 -0.79 6.18 -1.10
CA LEU A 554 0.35 6.96 -0.65
C LEU A 554 1.53 6.04 -0.35
N VAL A 555 2.73 6.38 -0.84
CA VAL A 555 3.96 5.62 -0.59
C VAL A 555 5.03 6.53 0.00
N LEU A 556 5.57 6.13 1.15
CA LEU A 556 6.68 6.81 1.81
C LEU A 556 8.01 6.29 1.25
N LEU A 557 8.64 7.07 0.35
CA LEU A 557 9.82 6.63 -0.42
C LEU A 557 11.05 6.39 0.47
N GLU A 558 11.20 7.13 1.55
CA GLU A 558 12.27 6.92 2.55
C GLU A 558 11.86 5.92 3.63
N SER A 559 10.64 5.37 3.54
CA SER A 559 10.08 4.44 4.53
C SER A 559 10.09 4.98 5.96
N ASP A 560 9.99 6.28 6.10
CA ASP A 560 9.95 6.98 7.37
C ASP A 560 8.53 7.44 7.71
N PHE A 561 7.89 6.74 8.65
CA PHE A 561 6.54 7.07 9.10
C PHE A 561 6.46 8.38 9.88
N SER A 562 7.57 8.93 10.36
CA SER A 562 7.62 10.19 11.11
C SER A 562 7.23 11.41 10.28
N CYS A 563 7.20 11.31 8.95
CA CYS A 563 6.72 12.38 8.08
C CYS A 563 5.19 12.49 8.03
N MET A 564 4.44 11.51 8.56
CA MET A 564 2.97 11.49 8.49
C MET A 564 2.26 12.68 9.15
N PRO A 565 2.71 13.23 10.30
CA PRO A 565 2.16 14.48 10.83
C PRO A 565 2.15 15.62 9.81
N GLU A 566 3.23 15.77 9.04
CA GLU A 566 3.32 16.80 8.01
C GLU A 566 2.41 16.53 6.81
N VAL A 567 2.23 15.25 6.45
CA VAL A 567 1.29 14.83 5.40
C VAL A 567 -0.15 15.19 5.78
N VAL A 568 -0.53 14.93 7.03
CA VAL A 568 -1.85 15.31 7.57
C VAL A 568 -2.03 16.83 7.57
N LEU A 569 -1.00 17.57 7.99
CA LEU A 569 -1.03 19.04 7.97
C LEU A 569 -1.19 19.60 6.56
N GLU A 570 -0.55 19.02 5.54
CA GLU A 570 -0.77 19.42 4.14
C GLU A 570 -2.23 19.14 3.70
N GLY A 571 -2.82 18.02 4.12
CA GLY A 571 -4.24 17.74 3.87
C GLY A 571 -5.18 18.77 4.49
N ARG A 572 -4.85 19.29 5.67
CA ARG A 572 -5.64 20.34 6.34
C ARG A 572 -5.47 21.73 5.75
N ARG A 573 -4.41 21.95 4.97
CA ARG A 573 -4.18 23.23 4.26
C ARG A 573 -4.98 23.36 2.97
N VAL A 574 -5.39 22.24 2.39
CA VAL A 574 -6.24 22.16 1.20
C VAL A 574 -7.70 22.40 1.57
#